data_00c145f13a57118b1294ea56eb11b848
#
_entry.id   00c145f13a57118b1294ea56eb11b848
#
_cell.length_a   1.000
_cell.length_b   1.000
_cell.length_c   1.000
_cell.angle_alpha   90.00
_cell.angle_beta   90.00
_cell.angle_gamma   90.00
#
_symmetry.space_group_name_H-M   'P 1'
#
loop_
_entity.id
_entity.type
_entity.pdbx_description
1 polymer ?
#
loop_
_entity_poly.entity_id
_entity_poly.type
_entity_poly.pdbx_seq_one_letter_code
_entity_poly.pdbx_strand_id
1 'polypeptide(L)'
;PMSQFLDAEGIEIAEGFDPANLSPRPDLVIVGNAVSRGNPELEAVLEQGIPYTSLPEALRDLFLHGRLPIVITGTHGKTTTTAMTCWLLEQSGKKPSYLVAGLPRDLPRPYRLDSGPHFVLEGDEYDSAYFAKFAKFLFYRPQLLVINNIEFDHADIYRDLEEIVRAFRQVANQVPRNGLICACGDDEISNQLASDAPAPSLSFGLEPHNDWQARDLDVDEEGQSFEIVAEEASLGRWRIGLPGAFNVRNALAAVAVSSWLGVPVDDLRSSLAQFTGVRRRQEELGVIDGVRLIDDFAHHPTAVGQTLEGLRAAHTDGRLWAVFEPASASNARQTFEDRYLAAFDPADAVVIAPVPRPERAGDDAPFSESRLTQRLAEAGKQAWFEPDADSIARRLVSTVSSGDTVVFMSNGGFGGVQSKTVEALAGR
;
A
#
# COMPACT_ATOMS: atom_id res chain seq x y z
N PRO A 1 -18.52 -0.30 -3.11
CA PRO A 1 -18.07 -0.46 -1.71
C PRO A 1 -17.98 0.88 -0.96
N MET A 2 -17.35 1.93 -1.53
CA MET A 2 -17.23 3.23 -0.88
C MET A 2 -18.61 3.91 -0.72
N SER A 3 -19.46 3.89 -1.75
CA SER A 3 -20.82 4.44 -1.69
C SER A 3 -21.63 3.78 -0.56
N GLN A 4 -21.60 2.45 -0.47
CA GLN A 4 -22.29 1.71 0.60
C GLN A 4 -21.76 2.07 2.00
N PHE A 5 -20.46 2.34 2.10
CA PHE A 5 -19.86 2.79 3.36
C PHE A 5 -20.36 4.20 3.74
N LEU A 6 -20.37 5.14 2.79
CA LEU A 6 -20.84 6.50 3.02
C LEU A 6 -22.34 6.53 3.35
N ASP A 7 -23.16 5.72 2.66
CA ASP A 7 -24.58 5.55 2.96
C ASP A 7 -24.81 5.03 4.39
N ALA A 8 -24.01 4.05 4.82
CA ALA A 8 -24.07 3.51 6.19
C ALA A 8 -23.67 4.55 7.26
N GLU A 9 -22.81 5.51 6.91
CA GLU A 9 -22.43 6.63 7.76
C GLU A 9 -23.44 7.80 7.71
N GLY A 10 -24.52 7.70 6.89
CA GLY A 10 -25.53 8.74 6.73
C GLY A 10 -25.04 9.96 5.94
N ILE A 11 -24.00 9.78 5.10
CA ILE A 11 -23.45 10.84 4.26
C ILE A 11 -24.19 10.80 2.92
N GLU A 12 -24.84 11.91 2.57
CA GLU A 12 -25.54 12.06 1.31
C GLU A 12 -24.56 12.09 0.14
N ILE A 13 -24.85 11.30 -0.90
CA ILE A 13 -24.03 11.21 -2.11
C ILE A 13 -24.87 11.73 -3.28
N ALA A 14 -24.39 12.80 -3.93
CA ALA A 14 -24.93 13.23 -5.21
C ALA A 14 -24.22 12.45 -6.35
N GLU A 15 -25.01 11.88 -7.26
CA GLU A 15 -24.46 11.19 -8.44
C GLU A 15 -24.23 12.20 -9.58
N GLY A 16 -23.02 12.14 -10.15
CA GLY A 16 -22.57 13.06 -11.19
C GLY A 16 -22.07 14.39 -10.65
N PHE A 17 -21.70 15.26 -11.59
CA PHE A 17 -21.22 16.61 -11.29
C PHE A 17 -22.21 17.65 -11.83
N ASP A 18 -22.95 18.32 -10.95
CA ASP A 18 -23.95 19.33 -11.28
C ASP A 18 -23.80 20.54 -10.35
N PRO A 19 -23.79 21.78 -10.87
CA PRO A 19 -23.83 22.99 -10.04
C PRO A 19 -24.93 23.01 -8.98
N ALA A 20 -26.05 22.30 -9.20
CA ALA A 20 -27.15 22.17 -8.23
C ALA A 20 -26.71 21.44 -6.94
N ASN A 21 -25.70 20.59 -6.99
CA ASN A 21 -25.14 19.92 -5.82
C ASN A 21 -24.51 20.90 -4.81
N LEU A 22 -24.23 22.14 -5.23
CA LEU A 22 -23.73 23.21 -4.36
C LEU A 22 -24.85 23.97 -3.63
N SER A 23 -26.07 23.43 -3.60
CA SER A 23 -27.20 24.01 -2.88
C SER A 23 -27.63 23.08 -1.71
N PRO A 24 -27.68 23.60 -0.44
CA PRO A 24 -27.33 24.98 -0.03
C PRO A 24 -25.84 25.27 -0.24
N ARG A 25 -25.49 26.55 -0.45
CA ARG A 25 -24.09 26.99 -0.67
C ARG A 25 -23.20 26.46 0.46
N PRO A 26 -22.16 25.67 0.17
CA PRO A 26 -21.24 25.17 1.19
C PRO A 26 -20.28 26.26 1.67
N ASP A 27 -19.79 26.15 2.90
CA ASP A 27 -18.76 27.02 3.47
C ASP A 27 -17.37 26.71 2.89
N LEU A 28 -17.11 25.44 2.55
CA LEU A 28 -15.84 24.96 2.02
C LEU A 28 -16.09 23.76 1.09
N VAL A 29 -15.40 23.73 -0.04
CA VAL A 29 -15.36 22.60 -0.96
C VAL A 29 -13.99 21.94 -0.93
N ILE A 30 -13.95 20.62 -0.71
CA ILE A 30 -12.72 19.82 -0.83
C ILE A 30 -12.70 19.19 -2.22
N VAL A 31 -11.76 19.66 -3.05
CA VAL A 31 -11.64 19.20 -4.44
C VAL A 31 -10.83 17.91 -4.50
N GLY A 32 -11.44 16.83 -5.03
CA GLY A 32 -10.78 15.55 -5.24
C GLY A 32 -9.70 15.60 -6.33
N ASN A 33 -8.69 14.74 -6.23
CA ASN A 33 -7.56 14.72 -7.16
C ASN A 33 -7.95 14.47 -8.62
N ALA A 34 -9.00 13.69 -8.86
CA ALA A 34 -9.48 13.38 -10.21
C ALA A 34 -10.27 14.53 -10.85
N VAL A 35 -10.64 15.56 -10.10
CA VAL A 35 -11.44 16.70 -10.58
C VAL A 35 -10.49 17.75 -11.18
N SER A 36 -10.81 18.20 -12.41
CA SER A 36 -10.02 19.19 -13.13
C SER A 36 -10.90 20.26 -13.79
N ARG A 37 -10.26 21.30 -14.34
CA ARG A 37 -10.94 22.36 -15.10
C ARG A 37 -11.82 21.77 -16.20
N GLY A 38 -12.99 22.39 -16.39
CA GLY A 38 -14.06 21.88 -17.26
C GLY A 38 -15.08 20.99 -16.55
N ASN A 39 -14.85 20.60 -15.30
CA ASN A 39 -15.87 19.95 -14.49
C ASN A 39 -16.95 20.99 -14.09
N PRO A 40 -18.26 20.77 -14.39
CA PRO A 40 -19.28 21.80 -14.24
C PRO A 40 -19.48 22.25 -12.77
N GLU A 41 -19.34 21.35 -11.83
CA GLU A 41 -19.46 21.66 -10.39
C GLU A 41 -18.25 22.49 -9.92
N LEU A 42 -17.03 22.13 -10.34
CA LEU A 42 -15.82 22.90 -10.04
C LEU A 42 -15.88 24.30 -10.67
N GLU A 43 -16.32 24.44 -11.94
CA GLU A 43 -16.44 25.76 -12.57
C GLU A 43 -17.45 26.63 -11.80
N ALA A 44 -18.56 26.07 -11.33
CA ALA A 44 -19.52 26.79 -10.49
C ALA A 44 -18.94 27.22 -9.13
N VAL A 45 -18.09 26.39 -8.51
CA VAL A 45 -17.35 26.77 -7.28
C VAL A 45 -16.49 28.00 -7.52
N LEU A 46 -15.74 28.02 -8.64
CA LEU A 46 -14.85 29.12 -9.00
C LEU A 46 -15.62 30.40 -9.33
N GLU A 47 -16.69 30.30 -10.15
CA GLU A 47 -17.53 31.43 -10.57
C GLU A 47 -18.27 32.08 -9.39
N GLN A 48 -18.75 31.28 -8.46
CA GLN A 48 -19.45 31.74 -7.27
C GLN A 48 -18.51 32.20 -6.14
N GLY A 49 -17.21 32.05 -6.30
CA GLY A 49 -16.22 32.38 -5.27
C GLY A 49 -16.43 31.59 -3.97
N ILE A 50 -16.82 30.31 -4.07
CA ILE A 50 -16.92 29.43 -2.91
C ILE A 50 -15.51 29.07 -2.46
N PRO A 51 -15.17 29.15 -1.16
CA PRO A 51 -13.88 28.69 -0.67
C PRO A 51 -13.63 27.22 -1.02
N TYR A 52 -12.45 26.90 -1.51
CA TYR A 52 -12.08 25.53 -1.84
C TYR A 52 -10.65 25.20 -1.44
N THR A 53 -10.38 23.92 -1.23
CA THR A 53 -9.07 23.38 -0.80
C THR A 53 -8.89 21.95 -1.32
N SER A 54 -7.68 21.40 -1.19
CA SER A 54 -7.41 19.98 -1.41
C SER A 54 -7.58 19.18 -0.11
N LEU A 55 -7.77 17.86 -0.22
CA LEU A 55 -7.86 16.99 0.96
C LEU A 55 -6.62 17.10 1.88
N PRO A 56 -5.35 17.09 1.38
CA PRO A 56 -4.18 17.22 2.25
C PRO A 56 -4.11 18.56 2.98
N GLU A 57 -4.52 19.65 2.34
CA GLU A 57 -4.60 20.97 2.97
C GLU A 57 -5.69 21.00 4.05
N ALA A 58 -6.88 20.47 3.76
CA ALA A 58 -7.96 20.37 4.74
C ALA A 58 -7.53 19.53 5.95
N LEU A 59 -6.85 18.40 5.74
CA LEU A 59 -6.31 17.59 6.83
C LEU A 59 -5.33 18.39 7.69
N ARG A 60 -4.37 19.10 7.06
CA ARG A 60 -3.41 19.95 7.77
C ARG A 60 -4.10 21.01 8.62
N ASP A 61 -5.03 21.74 8.03
CA ASP A 61 -5.57 22.96 8.63
C ASP A 61 -6.67 22.66 9.67
N LEU A 62 -7.45 21.59 9.47
CA LEU A 62 -8.58 21.26 10.33
C LEU A 62 -8.24 20.19 11.39
N PHE A 63 -7.29 19.28 11.12
CA PHE A 63 -7.10 18.09 11.96
C PHE A 63 -5.69 17.92 12.51
N LEU A 64 -4.64 18.39 11.82
CA LEU A 64 -3.26 18.21 12.27
C LEU A 64 -2.78 19.34 13.19
N HIS A 65 -3.49 20.47 13.25
CA HIS A 65 -3.11 21.59 14.11
C HIS A 65 -3.10 21.17 15.59
N GLY A 66 -1.98 21.42 16.28
CA GLY A 66 -1.80 21.05 17.69
C GLY A 66 -1.57 19.55 17.95
N ARG A 67 -1.39 18.74 16.91
CA ARG A 67 -1.06 17.31 17.00
C ARG A 67 0.36 17.05 16.51
N LEU A 68 0.84 15.83 16.75
CA LEU A 68 2.13 15.32 16.30
C LEU A 68 1.91 14.40 15.08
N PRO A 69 2.08 14.89 13.84
CA PRO A 69 1.88 14.06 12.66
C PRO A 69 2.99 13.01 12.53
N ILE A 70 2.57 11.75 12.39
CA ILE A 70 3.41 10.58 12.07
C ILE A 70 3.06 10.19 10.64
N VAL A 71 3.95 10.47 9.70
CA VAL A 71 3.70 10.30 8.27
C VAL A 71 4.49 9.10 7.76
N ILE A 72 3.78 8.09 7.28
CA ILE A 72 4.37 6.86 6.75
C ILE A 72 4.44 6.96 5.23
N THR A 73 5.65 7.01 4.68
CA THR A 73 5.92 7.20 3.25
C THR A 73 6.68 6.02 2.65
N GLY A 74 6.88 6.06 1.34
CA GLY A 74 7.61 5.07 0.55
C GLY A 74 6.79 4.58 -0.64
N THR A 75 7.42 4.01 -1.63
CA THR A 75 6.72 3.46 -2.80
C THR A 75 5.84 2.28 -2.39
N HIS A 76 6.35 1.39 -1.54
CA HIS A 76 5.66 0.19 -1.07
C HIS A 76 5.53 0.16 0.46
N GLY A 77 4.58 -0.63 0.96
CA GLY A 77 4.41 -0.88 2.40
C GLY A 77 3.67 0.19 3.19
N LYS A 78 3.40 1.38 2.65
CA LYS A 78 2.75 2.52 3.35
C LYS A 78 1.53 2.09 4.19
N THR A 79 0.52 1.51 3.53
CA THR A 79 -0.76 1.15 4.17
C THR A 79 -0.59 0.15 5.31
N THR A 80 0.23 -0.89 5.09
CA THR A 80 0.48 -1.93 6.10
C THR A 80 1.23 -1.36 7.30
N THR A 81 2.30 -0.57 7.06
CA THR A 81 3.07 0.08 8.14
C THR A 81 2.21 1.08 8.91
N THR A 82 1.36 1.87 8.21
CA THR A 82 0.42 2.80 8.86
C THR A 82 -0.56 2.06 9.74
N ALA A 83 -1.18 0.98 9.24
CA ALA A 83 -2.12 0.17 10.01
C ALA A 83 -1.46 -0.49 11.23
N MET A 84 -0.25 -1.07 11.07
CA MET A 84 0.53 -1.62 12.19
C MET A 84 0.85 -0.56 13.24
N THR A 85 1.32 0.62 12.83
CA THR A 85 1.63 1.73 13.74
C THR A 85 0.37 2.18 14.51
N CYS A 86 -0.76 2.33 13.83
CA CYS A 86 -2.03 2.67 14.47
C CYS A 86 -2.44 1.61 15.49
N TRP A 87 -2.34 0.34 15.12
CA TRP A 87 -2.66 -0.79 15.98
C TRP A 87 -1.79 -0.82 17.23
N LEU A 88 -0.47 -0.73 17.09
CA LEU A 88 0.47 -0.74 18.20
C LEU A 88 0.23 0.43 19.19
N LEU A 89 -0.03 1.63 18.67
CA LEU A 89 -0.34 2.80 19.48
C LEU A 89 -1.72 2.69 20.16
N GLU A 90 -2.71 2.10 19.51
CA GLU A 90 -4.03 1.86 20.08
C GLU A 90 -3.96 0.86 21.23
N GLN A 91 -3.28 -0.29 21.03
CA GLN A 91 -3.11 -1.32 22.04
C GLN A 91 -2.32 -0.83 23.26
N SER A 92 -1.41 0.12 23.08
CA SER A 92 -0.67 0.76 24.16
C SER A 92 -1.43 1.88 24.88
N GLY A 93 -2.69 2.13 24.52
CA GLY A 93 -3.51 3.18 25.12
C GLY A 93 -3.13 4.61 24.74
N LYS A 94 -2.30 4.81 23.70
CA LYS A 94 -1.90 6.14 23.21
C LYS A 94 -3.03 6.90 22.50
N LYS A 95 -4.14 6.22 22.16
CA LYS A 95 -5.34 6.80 21.52
C LYS A 95 -5.02 7.70 20.33
N PRO A 96 -4.33 7.19 19.30
CA PRO A 96 -3.95 8.00 18.16
C PRO A 96 -5.16 8.39 17.33
N SER A 97 -5.13 9.57 16.74
CA SER A 97 -5.92 9.85 15.55
C SER A 97 -5.22 9.25 14.34
N TYR A 98 -5.98 8.83 13.32
CA TYR A 98 -5.36 8.23 12.14
C TYR A 98 -6.22 8.33 10.88
N LEU A 99 -5.55 8.22 9.73
CA LEU A 99 -6.15 8.02 8.41
C LEU A 99 -5.32 7.00 7.63
N VAL A 100 -5.90 5.82 7.38
CA VAL A 100 -5.30 4.71 6.61
C VAL A 100 -6.01 4.62 5.27
N ALA A 101 -5.28 4.57 4.16
CA ALA A 101 -5.88 4.48 2.83
C ALA A 101 -6.48 3.10 2.49
N GLY A 102 -6.15 2.05 3.28
CA GLY A 102 -6.76 0.72 3.21
C GLY A 102 -7.82 0.49 4.27
N LEU A 103 -8.30 -0.75 4.37
CA LEU A 103 -9.25 -1.19 5.40
C LEU A 103 -8.53 -2.13 6.39
N PRO A 104 -7.97 -1.61 7.50
CA PRO A 104 -7.35 -2.44 8.53
C PRO A 104 -8.39 -3.39 9.14
N ARG A 105 -7.98 -4.64 9.40
CA ARG A 105 -8.88 -5.66 9.98
C ARG A 105 -9.03 -5.52 11.50
N ASP A 106 -8.02 -4.98 12.14
CA ASP A 106 -7.92 -4.87 13.60
C ASP A 106 -8.35 -3.50 14.15
N LEU A 107 -8.63 -2.55 13.27
CA LEU A 107 -9.15 -1.24 13.62
C LEU A 107 -10.62 -1.12 13.23
N PRO A 108 -11.46 -0.44 14.03
CA PRO A 108 -12.91 -0.38 13.78
C PRO A 108 -13.25 0.34 12.46
N ARG A 109 -12.40 1.27 12.03
CA ARG A 109 -12.54 2.09 10.82
C ARG A 109 -11.17 2.46 10.25
N PRO A 110 -11.07 2.84 8.97
CA PRO A 110 -9.80 3.30 8.39
C PRO A 110 -9.41 4.72 8.86
N TYR A 111 -10.25 5.39 9.60
CA TYR A 111 -10.01 6.71 10.15
C TYR A 111 -10.55 6.84 11.57
N ARG A 112 -9.93 7.72 12.36
CA ARG A 112 -10.36 8.04 13.71
C ARG A 112 -9.83 9.39 14.14
N LEU A 113 -10.65 10.15 14.85
CA LEU A 113 -10.21 11.27 15.67
C LEU A 113 -10.32 10.86 17.13
N ASP A 114 -9.22 10.97 17.87
CA ASP A 114 -9.16 10.63 19.28
C ASP A 114 -8.40 11.69 20.09
N SER A 115 -8.31 11.49 21.40
CA SER A 115 -7.79 12.45 22.36
C SER A 115 -6.26 12.46 22.47
N GLY A 116 -5.56 11.43 21.95
CA GLY A 116 -4.11 11.39 21.99
C GLY A 116 -3.45 12.46 21.12
N PRO A 117 -2.20 12.81 21.41
CA PRO A 117 -1.51 13.87 20.67
C PRO A 117 -1.07 13.47 19.27
N HIS A 118 -1.03 12.18 18.95
CA HIS A 118 -0.49 11.67 17.70
C HIS A 118 -1.55 11.59 16.61
N PHE A 119 -1.17 11.92 15.38
CA PHE A 119 -1.97 11.66 14.20
C PHE A 119 -1.14 10.85 13.21
N VAL A 120 -1.52 9.58 12.99
CA VAL A 120 -0.83 8.67 12.05
C VAL A 120 -1.54 8.72 10.70
N LEU A 121 -0.78 8.94 9.62
CA LEU A 121 -1.35 9.00 8.27
C LEU A 121 -0.38 8.50 7.19
N GLU A 122 -0.97 8.00 6.12
CA GLU A 122 -0.22 7.65 4.92
C GLU A 122 0.25 8.90 4.19
N GLY A 123 1.55 8.96 3.94
CA GLY A 123 2.19 9.97 3.11
C GLY A 123 2.29 9.48 1.68
N ASP A 124 1.28 9.80 0.87
CA ASP A 124 1.24 9.45 -0.54
C ASP A 124 2.06 10.45 -1.36
N GLU A 125 2.92 9.95 -2.24
CA GLU A 125 3.71 10.73 -3.20
C GLU A 125 2.88 11.24 -4.37
N TYR A 126 1.65 10.79 -4.54
CA TYR A 126 0.74 11.28 -5.58
C TYR A 126 0.37 12.74 -5.37
N ASP A 127 0.10 13.48 -6.46
CA ASP A 127 -0.31 14.88 -6.40
C ASP A 127 -1.70 15.05 -5.72
N SER A 128 -2.00 16.27 -5.29
CA SER A 128 -3.11 16.55 -4.37
C SER A 128 -4.40 16.95 -5.07
N ALA A 129 -4.31 17.86 -6.03
CA ALA A 129 -5.45 18.40 -6.78
C ALA A 129 -4.96 19.09 -8.06
N TYR A 130 -5.87 19.48 -8.96
CA TYR A 130 -5.49 20.13 -10.22
C TYR A 130 -4.70 21.44 -10.02
N PHE A 131 -4.93 22.14 -8.92
CA PHE A 131 -4.27 23.41 -8.55
C PHE A 131 -3.06 23.22 -7.63
N ALA A 132 -2.83 22.02 -7.10
CA ALA A 132 -1.76 21.71 -6.16
C ALA A 132 -1.05 20.42 -6.62
N LYS A 133 -0.16 20.57 -7.62
CA LYS A 133 0.62 19.49 -8.23
C LYS A 133 1.86 19.16 -7.40
N PHE A 134 1.66 18.90 -6.10
CA PHE A 134 2.66 18.51 -5.13
C PHE A 134 2.25 17.21 -4.45
N ALA A 135 3.24 16.40 -4.06
CA ALA A 135 3.01 15.18 -3.29
C ALA A 135 2.21 15.48 -2.00
N LYS A 136 1.21 14.64 -1.69
CA LYS A 136 0.31 14.86 -0.55
C LYS A 136 1.06 14.98 0.77
N PHE A 137 2.13 14.21 0.96
CA PHE A 137 2.90 14.22 2.21
C PHE A 137 3.55 15.58 2.51
N LEU A 138 3.78 16.45 1.50
CA LEU A 138 4.36 17.79 1.71
C LEU A 138 3.45 18.73 2.52
N PHE A 139 2.15 18.45 2.55
CA PHE A 139 1.21 19.25 3.32
C PHE A 139 1.16 18.87 4.81
N TYR A 140 1.59 17.66 5.18
CA TYR A 140 1.36 17.10 6.52
C TYR A 140 2.37 17.56 7.59
N ARG A 141 3.52 18.15 7.20
CA ARG A 141 4.54 18.66 8.12
C ARG A 141 4.89 17.67 9.23
N PRO A 142 5.47 16.53 8.91
CA PRO A 142 5.70 15.45 9.85
C PRO A 142 6.57 15.86 11.04
N GLN A 143 6.17 15.48 12.24
CA GLN A 143 7.04 15.43 13.42
C GLN A 143 7.88 14.14 13.39
N LEU A 144 7.29 13.07 12.87
CA LEU A 144 7.94 11.80 12.63
C LEU A 144 7.63 11.36 11.21
N LEU A 145 8.67 11.04 10.45
CA LEU A 145 8.60 10.56 9.07
C LEU A 145 9.15 9.14 8.98
N VAL A 146 8.39 8.24 8.39
CA VAL A 146 8.89 6.92 7.99
C VAL A 146 9.11 6.92 6.48
N ILE A 147 10.24 6.38 6.02
CA ILE A 147 10.53 6.15 4.60
C ILE A 147 10.83 4.67 4.41
N ASN A 148 9.86 3.92 3.87
CA ASN A 148 10.00 2.47 3.70
C ASN A 148 10.95 2.10 2.56
N ASN A 149 10.82 2.74 1.41
CA ASN A 149 11.62 2.53 0.20
C ASN A 149 11.27 3.58 -0.85
N ILE A 150 12.16 3.79 -1.81
CA ILE A 150 11.94 4.75 -2.90
C ILE A 150 12.31 4.09 -4.21
N GLU A 151 11.29 3.82 -5.05
CA GLU A 151 11.44 3.32 -6.41
C GLU A 151 10.69 4.21 -7.41
N PHE A 152 11.00 4.04 -8.70
CA PHE A 152 10.25 4.71 -9.76
C PHE A 152 8.86 4.09 -9.91
N ASP A 153 7.84 4.86 -9.63
CA ASP A 153 6.42 4.57 -9.87
C ASP A 153 5.69 5.87 -10.25
N HIS A 154 4.38 5.79 -10.47
CA HIS A 154 3.55 6.96 -10.83
C HIS A 154 4.07 7.74 -12.05
N ALA A 155 4.39 7.00 -13.12
CA ALA A 155 4.92 7.54 -14.37
C ALA A 155 3.96 8.51 -15.11
N ASP A 156 2.74 8.69 -14.63
CA ASP A 156 1.77 9.70 -15.07
C ASP A 156 1.99 11.08 -14.45
N ILE A 157 2.76 11.18 -13.34
CA ILE A 157 3.05 12.44 -12.66
C ILE A 157 4.55 12.72 -12.49
N TYR A 158 5.41 11.69 -12.45
CA TYR A 158 6.85 11.82 -12.35
C TYR A 158 7.54 11.35 -13.63
N ARG A 159 8.49 12.13 -14.14
CA ARG A 159 9.24 11.79 -15.35
C ARG A 159 10.30 10.73 -15.10
N ASP A 160 10.91 10.79 -13.91
CA ASP A 160 12.02 9.93 -13.52
C ASP A 160 12.12 9.77 -12.00
N LEU A 161 13.02 8.88 -11.56
CA LEU A 161 13.27 8.62 -10.15
C LEU A 161 13.80 9.86 -9.41
N GLU A 162 14.54 10.74 -10.10
CA GLU A 162 15.12 11.95 -9.48
C GLU A 162 14.03 12.92 -9.03
N GLU A 163 12.95 13.04 -9.79
CA GLU A 163 11.79 13.86 -9.37
C GLU A 163 11.11 13.30 -8.11
N ILE A 164 10.98 12.00 -8.01
CA ILE A 164 10.45 11.34 -6.80
C ILE A 164 11.39 11.60 -5.61
N VAL A 165 12.69 11.34 -5.78
CA VAL A 165 13.71 11.58 -4.73
C VAL A 165 13.71 13.05 -4.27
N ARG A 166 13.48 13.99 -5.19
CA ARG A 166 13.34 15.41 -4.85
C ARG A 166 12.15 15.68 -3.94
N ALA A 167 10.99 15.07 -4.22
CA ALA A 167 9.80 15.19 -3.38
C ALA A 167 10.04 14.61 -1.98
N PHE A 168 10.66 13.43 -1.89
CA PHE A 168 11.03 12.83 -0.60
C PHE A 168 12.05 13.67 0.18
N ARG A 169 13.05 14.26 -0.51
CA ARG A 169 13.98 15.19 0.13
C ARG A 169 13.27 16.42 0.69
N GLN A 170 12.25 16.92 0.01
CA GLN A 170 11.46 18.05 0.51
C GLN A 170 10.72 17.71 1.80
N VAL A 171 10.08 16.55 1.89
CA VAL A 171 9.37 16.17 3.13
C VAL A 171 10.34 15.83 4.26
N ALA A 172 11.47 15.19 3.99
CA ALA A 172 12.51 14.93 4.98
C ALA A 172 13.04 16.22 5.61
N ASN A 173 13.22 17.26 4.80
CA ASN A 173 13.64 18.60 5.27
C ASN A 173 12.56 19.34 6.08
N GLN A 174 11.32 18.88 6.10
CA GLN A 174 10.26 19.47 6.94
C GLN A 174 10.27 18.91 8.36
N VAL A 175 10.92 17.76 8.59
CA VAL A 175 11.00 17.16 9.93
C VAL A 175 11.85 18.06 10.84
N PRO A 176 11.32 18.50 11.99
CA PRO A 176 12.07 19.38 12.88
C PRO A 176 13.19 18.62 13.62
N ARG A 177 14.17 19.35 14.16
CA ARG A 177 15.32 18.77 14.88
C ARG A 177 14.97 18.00 16.14
N ASN A 178 13.80 18.21 16.71
CA ASN A 178 13.23 17.43 17.82
C ASN A 178 12.25 16.34 17.33
N GLY A 179 12.20 16.09 16.03
CA GLY A 179 11.47 14.98 15.40
C GLY A 179 12.37 13.79 15.12
N LEU A 180 11.90 12.88 14.27
CA LEU A 180 12.62 11.69 13.85
C LEU A 180 12.33 11.35 12.39
N ILE A 181 13.35 10.92 11.66
CA ILE A 181 13.20 10.22 10.37
C ILE A 181 13.59 8.76 10.61
N CYS A 182 12.65 7.85 10.41
CA CYS A 182 12.86 6.41 10.47
C CYS A 182 12.88 5.86 9.05
N ALA A 183 14.04 5.47 8.53
CA ALA A 183 14.24 5.08 7.13
C ALA A 183 14.71 3.64 6.99
N CYS A 184 14.26 2.96 5.93
CA CYS A 184 14.79 1.65 5.58
C CYS A 184 16.25 1.77 5.14
N GLY A 185 17.17 1.21 5.93
CA GLY A 185 18.60 1.23 5.61
C GLY A 185 19.00 0.21 4.55
N ASP A 186 18.13 -0.76 4.26
CA ASP A 186 18.31 -1.70 3.13
C ASP A 186 18.03 -1.01 1.77
N ASP A 187 17.38 0.16 1.77
CA ASP A 187 17.15 1.01 0.60
C ASP A 187 18.13 2.19 0.63
N GLU A 188 19.10 2.18 -0.28
CA GLU A 188 20.18 3.16 -0.30
C GLU A 188 19.67 4.61 -0.41
N ILE A 189 18.62 4.84 -1.22
CA ILE A 189 18.06 6.18 -1.43
C ILE A 189 17.39 6.69 -0.15
N SER A 190 16.58 5.86 0.49
CA SER A 190 15.88 6.21 1.74
C SER A 190 16.88 6.51 2.87
N ASN A 191 17.91 5.67 3.00
CA ASN A 191 18.96 5.81 4.01
C ASN A 191 19.77 7.11 3.79
N GLN A 192 20.17 7.39 2.55
CA GLN A 192 20.90 8.63 2.22
C GLN A 192 20.05 9.87 2.49
N LEU A 193 18.77 9.88 2.10
CA LEU A 193 17.88 11.01 2.36
C LEU A 193 17.68 11.29 3.84
N ALA A 194 17.57 10.24 4.66
CA ALA A 194 17.45 10.37 6.11
C ALA A 194 18.74 10.95 6.72
N SER A 195 19.90 10.47 6.27
CA SER A 195 21.20 10.95 6.75
C SER A 195 21.51 12.40 6.35
N ASP A 196 21.04 12.85 5.19
CA ASP A 196 21.23 14.20 4.69
C ASP A 196 20.30 15.23 5.37
N ALA A 197 19.24 14.78 6.03
CA ALA A 197 18.23 15.64 6.63
C ALA A 197 18.73 16.28 7.96
N PRO A 198 18.21 17.47 8.33
CA PRO A 198 18.60 18.14 9.58
C PRO A 198 18.06 17.48 10.87
N ALA A 199 17.04 16.63 10.74
CA ALA A 199 16.44 15.92 11.85
C ALA A 199 17.26 14.67 12.23
N PRO A 200 17.18 14.19 13.49
CA PRO A 200 17.72 12.88 13.85
C PRO A 200 17.13 11.79 12.97
N SER A 201 17.95 10.82 12.59
CA SER A 201 17.54 9.66 11.82
C SER A 201 17.82 8.35 12.55
N LEU A 202 17.03 7.32 12.20
CA LEU A 202 17.13 5.96 12.67
C LEU A 202 16.90 5.04 11.49
N SER A 203 17.77 4.06 11.28
CA SER A 203 17.64 3.08 10.22
C SER A 203 16.98 1.78 10.70
N PHE A 204 16.17 1.17 9.83
CA PHE A 204 15.63 -0.17 10.06
C PHE A 204 15.78 -1.04 8.81
N GLY A 205 15.94 -2.35 9.01
CA GLY A 205 16.06 -3.28 7.90
C GLY A 205 16.51 -4.68 8.32
N LEU A 206 16.92 -5.47 7.35
CA LEU A 206 17.41 -6.83 7.57
C LEU A 206 18.95 -6.87 7.61
N GLU A 207 19.59 -5.90 6.98
CA GLU A 207 21.05 -5.86 6.91
C GLU A 207 21.67 -5.43 8.26
N PRO A 208 22.87 -5.95 8.61
CA PRO A 208 23.49 -5.76 9.92
C PRO A 208 23.85 -4.31 10.27
N HIS A 209 23.90 -3.41 9.29
CA HIS A 209 24.25 -2.01 9.51
C HIS A 209 23.10 -1.14 10.02
N ASN A 210 21.88 -1.70 10.13
CA ASN A 210 20.71 -0.98 10.59
C ASN A 210 20.70 -0.82 12.11
N ASP A 211 20.23 0.32 12.60
CA ASP A 211 20.03 0.59 14.05
C ASP A 211 18.98 -0.37 14.64
N TRP A 212 17.94 -0.67 13.84
CA TRP A 212 16.93 -1.69 14.13
C TRP A 212 17.01 -2.77 13.07
N GLN A 213 17.51 -3.93 13.43
CA GLN A 213 17.70 -5.07 12.54
C GLN A 213 16.73 -6.19 12.88
N ALA A 214 16.07 -6.78 11.88
CA ALA A 214 15.50 -8.11 12.00
C ALA A 214 16.42 -9.15 11.38
N ARG A 215 16.65 -10.25 12.10
CA ARG A 215 17.47 -11.38 11.65
C ARG A 215 16.82 -12.70 12.03
N ASP A 216 17.42 -13.81 11.58
CA ASP A 216 16.95 -15.17 11.85
C ASP A 216 15.46 -15.34 11.51
N LEU A 217 15.12 -14.91 10.28
CA LEU A 217 13.76 -15.00 9.75
C LEU A 217 13.41 -16.47 9.51
N ASP A 218 12.26 -16.88 10.06
CA ASP A 218 11.69 -18.21 9.90
C ASP A 218 10.22 -18.08 9.56
N VAL A 219 9.74 -18.77 8.53
CA VAL A 219 8.39 -18.66 7.99
C VAL A 219 7.67 -20.00 8.10
N ASP A 220 6.41 -19.98 8.49
CA ASP A 220 5.51 -21.12 8.51
C ASP A 220 4.10 -20.69 8.01
N GLU A 221 3.14 -21.62 8.04
CA GLU A 221 1.76 -21.36 7.57
C GLU A 221 1.02 -20.30 8.39
N GLU A 222 1.43 -20.03 9.62
CA GLU A 222 0.82 -19.05 10.51
C GLU A 222 1.47 -17.65 10.38
N GLY A 223 2.52 -17.50 9.57
CA GLY A 223 3.20 -16.22 9.31
C GLY A 223 4.71 -16.30 9.43
N GLN A 224 5.31 -15.29 10.02
CA GLN A 224 6.76 -15.15 10.07
C GLN A 224 7.27 -14.78 11.46
N SER A 225 8.31 -15.46 11.92
CA SER A 225 9.03 -15.16 13.15
C SER A 225 10.44 -14.67 12.85
N PHE A 226 10.97 -13.78 13.70
CA PHE A 226 12.29 -13.17 13.54
C PHE A 226 12.80 -12.65 14.89
N GLU A 227 14.10 -12.43 15.00
CA GLU A 227 14.71 -11.73 16.12
C GLU A 227 14.86 -10.24 15.79
N ILE A 228 14.51 -9.34 16.70
CA ILE A 228 14.83 -7.91 16.60
C ILE A 228 16.08 -7.61 17.44
N VAL A 229 17.03 -6.91 16.83
CA VAL A 229 18.18 -6.29 17.49
C VAL A 229 18.05 -4.79 17.33
N ALA A 230 18.13 -4.04 18.41
CA ALA A 230 18.11 -2.58 18.41
C ALA A 230 19.25 -2.06 19.29
N GLU A 231 20.02 -1.09 18.78
CA GLU A 231 21.17 -0.51 19.49
C GLU A 231 22.13 -1.61 20.02
N GLU A 232 22.43 -2.58 19.18
CA GLU A 232 23.30 -3.77 19.47
C GLU A 232 22.72 -4.75 20.52
N ALA A 233 21.53 -4.50 21.08
CA ALA A 233 20.88 -5.36 22.05
C ALA A 233 19.77 -6.20 21.43
N SER A 234 19.75 -7.51 21.74
CA SER A 234 18.65 -8.39 21.34
C SER A 234 17.38 -8.04 22.11
N LEU A 235 16.31 -7.79 21.37
CA LEU A 235 14.95 -7.64 21.92
C LEU A 235 14.16 -8.96 21.85
N GLY A 236 14.84 -10.09 21.54
CA GLY A 236 14.26 -11.43 21.47
C GLY A 236 13.45 -11.72 20.23
N ARG A 237 12.69 -12.84 20.25
CA ARG A 237 11.87 -13.31 19.11
C ARG A 237 10.54 -12.56 19.05
N TRP A 238 10.16 -12.26 17.80
CA TRP A 238 8.92 -11.59 17.43
C TRP A 238 8.18 -12.42 16.39
N ARG A 239 6.88 -12.17 16.21
CA ARG A 239 6.05 -12.85 15.22
C ARG A 239 5.03 -11.90 14.60
N ILE A 240 4.77 -12.09 13.31
CA ILE A 240 3.66 -11.46 12.57
C ILE A 240 2.93 -12.53 11.75
N GLY A 241 1.61 -12.38 11.60
CA GLY A 241 0.78 -13.29 10.80
C GLY A 241 0.88 -13.08 9.28
N LEU A 242 1.75 -12.19 8.81
CA LEU A 242 1.90 -11.85 7.40
C LEU A 242 3.26 -12.37 6.89
N PRO A 243 3.29 -13.27 5.89
CA PRO A 243 4.56 -13.78 5.35
C PRO A 243 5.27 -12.75 4.47
N GLY A 244 6.57 -12.92 4.32
CA GLY A 244 7.44 -12.13 3.45
C GLY A 244 8.31 -11.12 4.18
N ALA A 245 9.58 -11.06 3.77
CA ALA A 245 10.61 -10.19 4.36
C ALA A 245 10.21 -8.70 4.33
N PHE A 246 9.44 -8.27 3.33
CA PHE A 246 8.92 -6.91 3.27
C PHE A 246 7.93 -6.59 4.41
N ASN A 247 7.14 -7.57 4.88
CA ASN A 247 6.26 -7.39 6.03
C ASN A 247 7.06 -7.32 7.33
N VAL A 248 8.20 -8.01 7.42
CA VAL A 248 9.13 -7.84 8.54
C VAL A 248 9.69 -6.42 8.58
N ARG A 249 10.09 -5.85 7.41
CA ARG A 249 10.51 -4.44 7.34
C ARG A 249 9.37 -3.48 7.75
N ASN A 250 8.14 -3.71 7.29
CA ASN A 250 6.98 -2.93 7.70
C ASN A 250 6.76 -2.98 9.23
N ALA A 251 6.92 -4.17 9.81
CA ALA A 251 6.80 -4.37 11.25
C ALA A 251 7.92 -3.68 12.03
N LEU A 252 9.17 -3.77 11.56
CA LEU A 252 10.31 -3.05 12.16
C LEU A 252 10.08 -1.55 12.19
N ALA A 253 9.64 -0.95 11.08
CA ALA A 253 9.32 0.47 11.02
C ALA A 253 8.26 0.85 12.07
N ALA A 254 7.15 0.10 12.14
CA ALA A 254 6.07 0.35 13.08
C ALA A 254 6.52 0.19 14.54
N VAL A 255 7.33 -0.84 14.83
CA VAL A 255 7.88 -1.11 16.18
C VAL A 255 8.88 -0.03 16.57
N ALA A 256 9.82 0.34 15.71
CA ALA A 256 10.83 1.38 15.99
C ALA A 256 10.18 2.74 16.29
N VAL A 257 9.21 3.14 15.46
CA VAL A 257 8.41 4.36 15.67
C VAL A 257 7.66 4.32 17.00
N SER A 258 6.96 3.22 17.27
CA SER A 258 6.16 3.09 18.51
C SER A 258 7.04 3.03 19.77
N SER A 259 8.21 2.41 19.67
CA SER A 259 9.23 2.40 20.74
C SER A 259 9.76 3.81 21.01
N TRP A 260 10.10 4.57 19.95
CA TRP A 260 10.53 5.97 20.09
C TRP A 260 9.46 6.84 20.76
N LEU A 261 8.18 6.55 20.54
CA LEU A 261 7.05 7.18 21.22
C LEU A 261 6.83 6.68 22.66
N GLY A 262 7.73 5.83 23.17
CA GLY A 262 7.73 5.36 24.54
C GLY A 262 6.72 4.25 24.83
N VAL A 263 6.41 3.40 23.84
CA VAL A 263 5.67 2.16 24.08
C VAL A 263 6.64 1.07 24.55
N PRO A 264 6.37 0.36 25.66
CA PRO A 264 7.21 -0.72 26.15
C PRO A 264 7.37 -1.86 25.12
N VAL A 265 8.58 -2.41 25.00
CA VAL A 265 8.92 -3.45 24.03
C VAL A 265 8.04 -4.70 24.15
N ASP A 266 7.70 -5.12 25.38
CA ASP A 266 6.87 -6.30 25.62
C ASP A 266 5.42 -6.08 25.17
N ASP A 267 4.89 -4.85 25.33
CA ASP A 267 3.56 -4.47 24.83
C ASP A 267 3.56 -4.46 23.30
N LEU A 268 4.63 -3.95 22.68
CA LEU A 268 4.78 -3.96 21.22
C LEU A 268 4.83 -5.39 20.69
N ARG A 269 5.62 -6.28 21.33
CA ARG A 269 5.74 -7.68 20.91
C ARG A 269 4.42 -8.41 20.96
N SER A 270 3.69 -8.27 22.06
CA SER A 270 2.39 -8.93 22.24
C SER A 270 1.33 -8.40 21.28
N SER A 271 1.32 -7.09 21.03
CA SER A 271 0.36 -6.44 20.13
C SER A 271 0.65 -6.77 18.67
N LEU A 272 1.93 -6.79 18.26
CA LEU A 272 2.33 -7.11 16.90
C LEU A 272 1.91 -8.54 16.49
N ALA A 273 2.07 -9.49 17.42
CA ALA A 273 1.66 -10.88 17.18
C ALA A 273 0.14 -11.06 16.95
N GLN A 274 -0.67 -10.11 17.37
CA GLN A 274 -2.12 -10.11 17.19
C GLN A 274 -2.57 -9.34 15.92
N PHE A 275 -1.67 -8.66 15.22
CA PHE A 275 -2.02 -7.91 14.02
C PHE A 275 -2.41 -8.86 12.87
N THR A 276 -3.64 -8.74 12.36
CA THR A 276 -4.21 -9.64 11.34
C THR A 276 -4.17 -9.06 9.92
N GLY A 277 -3.71 -7.81 9.76
CA GLY A 277 -3.44 -7.23 8.46
C GLY A 277 -4.46 -6.19 7.97
N VAL A 278 -4.38 -5.93 6.68
CA VAL A 278 -5.23 -4.98 5.96
C VAL A 278 -5.89 -5.71 4.79
N ARG A 279 -7.16 -5.41 4.50
CA ARG A 279 -7.84 -5.99 3.34
C ARG A 279 -7.06 -5.74 2.07
N ARG A 280 -7.03 -6.77 1.21
CA ARG A 280 -6.29 -6.75 -0.05
C ARG A 280 -4.76 -6.55 0.14
N ARG A 281 -4.19 -6.98 1.26
CA ARG A 281 -2.76 -7.06 1.54
C ARG A 281 -2.45 -8.45 2.06
N GLN A 282 -2.22 -9.39 1.15
CA GLN A 282 -2.15 -10.83 1.42
C GLN A 282 -3.38 -11.33 2.21
N GLU A 283 -4.57 -10.79 1.87
CA GLU A 283 -5.82 -11.17 2.53
C GLU A 283 -6.23 -12.57 2.10
N GLU A 284 -6.27 -13.51 3.03
CA GLU A 284 -6.83 -14.82 2.78
C GLU A 284 -8.36 -14.72 2.66
N LEU A 285 -8.88 -15.09 1.50
CA LEU A 285 -10.33 -15.15 1.22
C LEU A 285 -10.94 -16.46 1.71
N GLY A 286 -10.11 -17.47 1.91
CA GLY A 286 -10.48 -18.79 2.42
C GLY A 286 -9.80 -19.93 1.66
N VAL A 287 -10.03 -21.15 2.15
CA VAL A 287 -9.64 -22.40 1.49
C VAL A 287 -10.91 -23.08 0.97
N ILE A 288 -11.06 -23.16 -0.35
CA ILE A 288 -12.24 -23.65 -1.05
C ILE A 288 -11.84 -24.87 -1.90
N ASP A 289 -12.46 -26.01 -1.70
CA ASP A 289 -12.11 -27.28 -2.37
C ASP A 289 -10.62 -27.63 -2.22
N GLY A 290 -10.04 -27.29 -1.06
CA GLY A 290 -8.62 -27.46 -0.77
C GLY A 290 -7.68 -26.45 -1.46
N VAL A 291 -8.20 -25.45 -2.18
CA VAL A 291 -7.44 -24.38 -2.82
C VAL A 291 -7.46 -23.13 -1.95
N ARG A 292 -6.31 -22.61 -1.58
CA ARG A 292 -6.16 -21.36 -0.84
C ARG A 292 -6.26 -20.16 -1.79
N LEU A 293 -7.14 -19.23 -1.47
CA LEU A 293 -7.36 -18.02 -2.27
C LEU A 293 -6.91 -16.78 -1.48
N ILE A 294 -6.08 -15.94 -2.09
CA ILE A 294 -5.50 -14.74 -1.49
C ILE A 294 -5.75 -13.55 -2.41
N ASP A 295 -6.15 -12.40 -1.84
CA ASP A 295 -6.28 -11.12 -2.53
C ASP A 295 -5.15 -10.17 -2.11
N ASP A 296 -4.45 -9.58 -3.08
CA ASP A 296 -3.36 -8.64 -2.83
C ASP A 296 -3.43 -7.41 -3.76
N PHE A 297 -3.03 -6.29 -3.24
CA PHE A 297 -2.99 -5.02 -3.97
C PHE A 297 -1.70 -4.84 -4.78
N ALA A 298 -0.76 -5.80 -4.72
CA ALA A 298 0.50 -5.75 -5.46
C ALA A 298 0.24 -5.55 -6.95
N HIS A 299 0.88 -4.55 -7.52
CA HIS A 299 0.76 -4.22 -8.93
C HIS A 299 2.10 -3.76 -9.53
N HIS A 300 3.03 -3.22 -8.75
CA HIS A 300 4.39 -2.92 -9.17
C HIS A 300 5.23 -4.21 -9.20
N PRO A 301 6.18 -4.40 -10.14
CA PRO A 301 6.96 -5.64 -10.25
C PRO A 301 7.64 -6.06 -8.94
N THR A 302 8.26 -5.12 -8.22
CA THR A 302 8.88 -5.37 -6.90
C THR A 302 7.85 -5.92 -5.90
N ALA A 303 6.67 -5.30 -5.80
CA ALA A 303 5.63 -5.76 -4.88
C ALA A 303 5.07 -7.13 -5.28
N VAL A 304 4.89 -7.37 -6.58
CA VAL A 304 4.46 -8.68 -7.12
C VAL A 304 5.47 -9.77 -6.75
N GLY A 305 6.76 -9.55 -7.02
CA GLY A 305 7.82 -10.51 -6.68
C GLY A 305 7.87 -10.80 -5.18
N GLN A 306 7.92 -9.77 -4.35
CA GLN A 306 7.97 -9.90 -2.90
C GLN A 306 6.73 -10.62 -2.32
N THR A 307 5.53 -10.35 -2.85
CA THR A 307 4.31 -11.07 -2.45
C THR A 307 4.41 -12.55 -2.79
N LEU A 308 4.83 -12.87 -4.02
CA LEU A 308 4.99 -14.26 -4.47
C LEU A 308 6.09 -15.01 -3.69
N GLU A 309 7.24 -14.37 -3.43
CA GLU A 309 8.30 -14.93 -2.60
C GLU A 309 7.82 -15.27 -1.19
N GLY A 310 7.12 -14.32 -0.55
CA GLY A 310 6.57 -14.52 0.79
C GLY A 310 5.55 -15.67 0.84
N LEU A 311 4.64 -15.71 -0.13
CA LEU A 311 3.63 -16.78 -0.22
C LEU A 311 4.25 -18.14 -0.56
N ARG A 312 5.26 -18.20 -1.43
CA ARG A 312 6.00 -19.45 -1.75
C ARG A 312 6.69 -20.00 -0.51
N ALA A 313 7.29 -19.13 0.30
CA ALA A 313 7.97 -19.54 1.53
C ALA A 313 6.98 -20.05 2.60
N ALA A 314 5.79 -19.45 2.70
CA ALA A 314 4.75 -19.84 3.65
C ALA A 314 3.94 -21.08 3.21
N HIS A 315 3.79 -21.28 1.91
CA HIS A 315 2.98 -22.36 1.33
C HIS A 315 3.84 -23.19 0.37
N THR A 316 4.56 -24.14 0.93
CA THR A 316 5.51 -24.99 0.20
C THR A 316 4.84 -26.12 -0.55
N ASP A 317 3.64 -26.53 -0.12
CA ASP A 317 2.88 -27.59 -0.75
C ASP A 317 2.02 -27.03 -1.89
N GLY A 318 1.87 -27.80 -2.96
CA GLY A 318 1.10 -27.40 -4.13
C GLY A 318 1.75 -26.34 -5.00
N ARG A 319 0.99 -25.89 -6.00
CA ARG A 319 1.41 -24.86 -6.95
C ARG A 319 0.99 -23.48 -6.46
N LEU A 320 1.85 -22.49 -6.72
CA LEU A 320 1.53 -21.08 -6.54
C LEU A 320 1.08 -20.48 -7.87
N TRP A 321 -0.15 -20.02 -7.92
CA TRP A 321 -0.77 -19.37 -9.06
C TRP A 321 -0.79 -17.86 -8.86
N ALA A 322 -0.20 -17.13 -9.80
CA ALA A 322 -0.26 -15.66 -9.87
C ALA A 322 -1.35 -15.25 -10.87
N VAL A 323 -2.40 -14.60 -10.42
CA VAL A 323 -3.45 -14.01 -11.26
C VAL A 323 -3.30 -12.51 -11.21
N PHE A 324 -2.89 -11.89 -12.33
CA PHE A 324 -2.42 -10.52 -12.35
C PHE A 324 -3.19 -9.62 -13.32
N GLU A 325 -3.61 -8.44 -12.84
CA GLU A 325 -4.20 -7.36 -13.65
C GLU A 325 -3.26 -6.14 -13.64
N PRO A 326 -2.71 -5.73 -14.80
CA PRO A 326 -1.84 -4.55 -14.91
C PRO A 326 -2.67 -3.25 -14.97
N ALA A 327 -3.20 -2.79 -13.83
CA ALA A 327 -4.22 -1.74 -13.78
C ALA A 327 -3.69 -0.31 -13.56
N SER A 328 -2.42 -0.11 -13.17
CA SER A 328 -1.84 1.23 -12.97
C SER A 328 -1.36 1.88 -14.27
N ALA A 329 -1.13 3.20 -14.24
CA ALA A 329 -0.56 3.92 -15.38
C ALA A 329 0.87 3.45 -15.69
N SER A 330 1.67 3.14 -14.67
CA SER A 330 3.02 2.58 -14.84
C SER A 330 2.97 1.20 -15.51
N ASN A 331 2.02 0.36 -15.11
CA ASN A 331 1.87 -1.01 -15.62
C ASN A 331 1.33 -1.07 -17.06
N ALA A 332 0.70 -0.01 -17.53
CA ALA A 332 0.26 0.08 -18.93
C ALA A 332 1.42 0.23 -19.92
N ARG A 333 2.66 0.38 -19.46
CA ARG A 333 3.85 0.65 -20.26
C ARG A 333 4.73 -0.58 -20.45
N GLN A 334 5.30 -0.72 -21.64
CA GLN A 334 6.22 -1.82 -21.98
C GLN A 334 7.45 -1.88 -21.06
N THR A 335 7.92 -0.75 -20.56
CA THR A 335 9.15 -0.62 -19.76
C THR A 335 9.17 -1.57 -18.55
N PHE A 336 8.01 -1.97 -18.03
CA PHE A 336 7.92 -2.87 -16.89
C PHE A 336 7.86 -4.37 -17.24
N GLU A 337 7.72 -4.74 -18.52
CA GLU A 337 7.57 -6.16 -18.91
C GLU A 337 8.75 -7.04 -18.51
N ASP A 338 9.99 -6.54 -18.67
CA ASP A 338 11.18 -7.29 -18.26
C ASP A 338 11.24 -7.52 -16.76
N ARG A 339 10.82 -6.53 -15.98
CA ARG A 339 10.76 -6.63 -14.52
C ARG A 339 9.67 -7.60 -14.06
N TYR A 340 8.54 -7.68 -14.77
CA TYR A 340 7.49 -8.67 -14.48
C TYR A 340 7.95 -10.09 -14.77
N LEU A 341 8.75 -10.32 -15.82
CA LEU A 341 9.27 -11.63 -16.09
C LEU A 341 10.00 -12.21 -14.87
N ALA A 342 10.89 -11.42 -14.25
CA ALA A 342 11.58 -11.81 -13.03
C ALA A 342 10.64 -11.88 -11.80
N ALA A 343 9.69 -10.94 -11.69
CA ALA A 343 8.77 -10.88 -10.55
C ALA A 343 7.89 -12.14 -10.42
N PHE A 344 7.59 -12.82 -11.54
CA PHE A 344 6.80 -14.06 -11.51
C PHE A 344 7.65 -15.33 -11.27
N ASP A 345 8.96 -15.23 -11.05
CA ASP A 345 9.81 -16.42 -10.83
C ASP A 345 9.34 -17.35 -9.71
N PRO A 346 8.79 -16.87 -8.57
CA PRO A 346 8.31 -17.76 -7.52
C PRO A 346 7.02 -18.52 -7.86
N ALA A 347 6.24 -18.06 -8.87
CA ALA A 347 4.99 -18.70 -9.27
C ALA A 347 5.22 -19.88 -10.21
N ASP A 348 4.42 -20.94 -10.09
CA ASP A 348 4.41 -22.07 -11.01
C ASP A 348 3.53 -21.80 -12.23
N ALA A 349 2.48 -21.01 -12.03
CA ALA A 349 1.47 -20.71 -13.05
C ALA A 349 1.09 -19.22 -12.97
N VAL A 350 0.92 -18.59 -14.14
CA VAL A 350 0.61 -17.17 -14.26
C VAL A 350 -0.58 -16.95 -15.19
N VAL A 351 -1.58 -16.21 -14.73
CA VAL A 351 -2.71 -15.78 -15.54
C VAL A 351 -2.68 -14.26 -15.64
N ILE A 352 -2.55 -13.74 -16.84
CA ILE A 352 -2.51 -12.30 -17.11
C ILE A 352 -3.90 -11.85 -17.61
N ALA A 353 -4.46 -10.84 -16.97
CA ALA A 353 -5.69 -10.17 -17.38
C ALA A 353 -5.39 -8.99 -18.32
N PRO A 354 -6.39 -8.46 -19.04
CA PRO A 354 -6.22 -7.28 -19.87
C PRO A 354 -5.79 -6.04 -19.06
N VAL A 355 -5.02 -5.16 -19.69
CA VAL A 355 -4.81 -3.80 -19.17
C VAL A 355 -6.15 -3.04 -19.21
N PRO A 356 -6.73 -2.63 -18.06
CA PRO A 356 -8.07 -2.01 -18.07
C PRO A 356 -8.14 -0.66 -18.76
N ARG A 357 -6.99 0.05 -18.83
CA ARG A 357 -6.87 1.40 -19.39
C ARG A 357 -5.57 1.54 -20.19
N PRO A 358 -5.49 0.92 -21.39
CA PRO A 358 -4.27 0.94 -22.19
C PRO A 358 -3.86 2.35 -22.65
N GLU A 359 -4.81 3.30 -22.73
CA GLU A 359 -4.55 4.71 -23.05
C GLU A 359 -3.66 5.41 -22.02
N ARG A 360 -3.52 4.87 -20.82
CA ARG A 360 -2.61 5.41 -19.77
C ARG A 360 -1.12 5.20 -20.07
N ALA A 361 -0.77 4.41 -21.08
CA ALA A 361 0.61 4.31 -21.56
C ALA A 361 1.12 5.65 -22.10
N GLY A 362 0.22 6.54 -22.56
CA GLY A 362 0.59 7.82 -23.16
C GLY A 362 1.37 7.62 -24.45
N ASP A 363 2.51 8.31 -24.57
CA ASP A 363 3.40 8.21 -25.74
C ASP A 363 4.35 7.01 -25.68
N ASP A 364 4.38 6.27 -24.56
CA ASP A 364 5.22 5.08 -24.40
C ASP A 364 4.60 3.88 -25.13
N ALA A 365 5.47 2.93 -25.50
CA ALA A 365 5.00 1.65 -26.04
C ALA A 365 4.11 0.93 -25.01
N PRO A 366 2.90 0.46 -25.41
CA PRO A 366 1.98 -0.17 -24.47
C PRO A 366 2.49 -1.55 -24.01
N PHE A 367 2.12 -1.90 -22.80
CA PHE A 367 2.25 -3.24 -22.26
C PHE A 367 1.52 -4.24 -23.16
N SER A 368 2.11 -5.43 -23.35
CA SER A 368 1.51 -6.49 -24.15
C SER A 368 1.37 -7.77 -23.33
N GLU A 369 0.14 -8.08 -22.98
CA GLU A 369 -0.22 -9.30 -22.24
C GLU A 369 0.22 -10.56 -22.99
N SER A 370 0.02 -10.59 -24.31
CA SER A 370 0.42 -11.72 -25.14
C SER A 370 1.94 -11.91 -25.19
N ARG A 371 2.71 -10.80 -25.29
CA ARG A 371 4.17 -10.86 -25.29
C ARG A 371 4.71 -11.35 -23.94
N LEU A 372 4.19 -10.82 -22.83
CA LEU A 372 4.60 -11.28 -21.49
C LEU A 372 4.24 -12.74 -21.28
N THR A 373 3.02 -13.17 -21.66
CA THR A 373 2.59 -14.57 -21.56
C THR A 373 3.50 -15.50 -22.38
N GLN A 374 3.85 -15.12 -23.62
CA GLN A 374 4.77 -15.89 -24.44
C GLN A 374 6.15 -16.01 -23.80
N ARG A 375 6.70 -14.90 -23.31
CA ARG A 375 8.02 -14.88 -22.66
C ARG A 375 8.06 -15.72 -21.37
N LEU A 376 6.99 -15.71 -20.58
CA LEU A 376 6.84 -16.58 -19.41
C LEU A 376 6.82 -18.06 -19.81
N ALA A 377 6.12 -18.41 -20.90
CA ALA A 377 6.09 -19.76 -21.43
C ALA A 377 7.46 -20.20 -21.97
N GLU A 378 8.20 -19.33 -22.66
CA GLU A 378 9.58 -19.56 -23.12
C GLU A 378 10.55 -19.77 -21.94
N ALA A 379 10.29 -19.12 -20.79
CA ALA A 379 11.00 -19.32 -19.53
C ALA A 379 10.57 -20.61 -18.79
N GLY A 380 9.67 -21.41 -19.36
CA GLY A 380 9.24 -22.70 -18.81
C GLY A 380 8.09 -22.64 -17.82
N LYS A 381 7.41 -21.48 -17.69
CA LYS A 381 6.25 -21.33 -16.80
C LYS A 381 4.93 -21.67 -17.52
N GLN A 382 3.95 -22.14 -16.74
CA GLN A 382 2.59 -22.23 -17.26
C GLN A 382 1.99 -20.81 -17.26
N ALA A 383 1.73 -20.25 -18.44
CA ALA A 383 1.26 -18.88 -18.56
C ALA A 383 0.11 -18.76 -19.57
N TRP A 384 -0.90 -17.96 -19.21
CA TRP A 384 -2.08 -17.71 -20.05
C TRP A 384 -2.49 -16.25 -19.98
N PHE A 385 -2.99 -15.75 -21.10
CA PHE A 385 -3.80 -14.55 -21.17
C PHE A 385 -5.27 -14.93 -21.17
N GLU A 386 -6.07 -14.30 -20.31
CA GLU A 386 -7.52 -14.49 -20.27
C GLU A 386 -8.23 -13.13 -20.41
N PRO A 387 -9.22 -13.02 -21.30
CA PRO A 387 -9.78 -11.72 -21.71
C PRO A 387 -10.72 -11.10 -20.66
N ASP A 388 -11.18 -11.84 -19.68
CA ASP A 388 -12.14 -11.38 -18.67
C ASP A 388 -12.13 -12.24 -17.40
N ALA A 389 -12.78 -11.72 -16.35
CA ALA A 389 -12.85 -12.36 -15.05
C ALA A 389 -13.57 -13.75 -15.09
N ASP A 390 -14.55 -13.92 -15.98
CA ASP A 390 -15.27 -15.20 -16.10
C ASP A 390 -14.37 -16.26 -16.74
N SER A 391 -13.55 -15.89 -17.72
CA SER A 391 -12.58 -16.79 -18.36
C SER A 391 -11.48 -17.18 -17.38
N ILE A 392 -10.98 -16.22 -16.56
CA ILE A 392 -10.01 -16.48 -15.49
C ILE A 392 -10.60 -17.51 -14.49
N ALA A 393 -11.82 -17.27 -14.00
CA ALA A 393 -12.45 -18.16 -13.03
C ALA A 393 -12.64 -19.58 -13.61
N ARG A 394 -13.11 -19.71 -14.87
CA ARG A 394 -13.24 -21.02 -15.55
C ARG A 394 -11.90 -21.73 -15.70
N ARG A 395 -10.83 -21.02 -16.06
CA ARG A 395 -9.48 -21.60 -16.14
C ARG A 395 -9.04 -22.13 -14.79
N LEU A 396 -9.11 -21.29 -13.77
CA LEU A 396 -8.73 -21.71 -12.41
C LEU A 396 -9.49 -22.96 -11.98
N VAL A 397 -10.82 -22.96 -12.07
CA VAL A 397 -11.65 -24.12 -11.69
C VAL A 397 -11.24 -25.38 -12.47
N SER A 398 -10.86 -25.27 -13.74
CA SER A 398 -10.48 -26.43 -14.56
C SER A 398 -9.07 -26.95 -14.31
N THR A 399 -8.18 -26.17 -13.67
CA THR A 399 -6.73 -26.46 -13.64
C THR A 399 -6.12 -26.52 -12.23
N VAL A 400 -6.69 -25.83 -11.24
CA VAL A 400 -6.20 -25.89 -9.85
C VAL A 400 -6.55 -27.22 -9.19
N SER A 401 -5.74 -27.63 -8.25
CA SER A 401 -5.91 -28.84 -7.45
C SER A 401 -5.87 -28.51 -5.96
N SER A 402 -6.40 -29.41 -5.14
CA SER A 402 -6.25 -29.31 -3.69
C SER A 402 -4.78 -29.17 -3.30
N GLY A 403 -4.47 -28.26 -2.40
CA GLY A 403 -3.11 -27.84 -2.00
C GLY A 403 -2.58 -26.64 -2.77
N ASP A 404 -3.15 -26.25 -3.91
CA ASP A 404 -2.73 -25.07 -4.66
C ASP A 404 -3.07 -23.78 -3.91
N THR A 405 -2.21 -22.76 -4.06
CA THR A 405 -2.45 -21.38 -3.60
C THR A 405 -2.62 -20.46 -4.81
N VAL A 406 -3.69 -19.70 -4.84
CA VAL A 406 -4.00 -18.71 -5.90
C VAL A 406 -3.98 -17.33 -5.29
N VAL A 407 -3.12 -16.44 -5.81
CA VAL A 407 -3.09 -15.03 -5.41
C VAL A 407 -3.57 -14.14 -6.55
N PHE A 408 -4.60 -13.32 -6.26
CA PHE A 408 -5.11 -12.30 -7.14
C PHE A 408 -4.39 -10.99 -6.84
N MET A 409 -3.74 -10.39 -7.85
CA MET A 409 -2.92 -9.19 -7.68
C MET A 409 -3.40 -8.09 -8.62
N SER A 410 -3.94 -7.02 -8.02
CA SER A 410 -4.43 -5.84 -8.75
C SER A 410 -4.63 -4.65 -7.82
N ASN A 411 -4.37 -3.43 -8.30
CA ASN A 411 -4.79 -2.19 -7.63
C ASN A 411 -6.18 -1.71 -8.08
N GLY A 412 -6.82 -2.43 -9.03
CA GLY A 412 -8.17 -2.19 -9.53
C GLY A 412 -9.25 -3.07 -8.89
N GLY A 413 -10.43 -3.07 -9.50
CA GLY A 413 -11.57 -3.91 -9.09
C GLY A 413 -11.53 -5.32 -9.64
N PHE A 414 -10.67 -5.61 -10.59
CA PHE A 414 -10.40 -6.90 -11.23
C PHE A 414 -11.66 -7.65 -11.73
N GLY A 415 -12.70 -6.90 -12.14
CA GLY A 415 -13.95 -7.49 -12.63
C GLY A 415 -14.65 -8.43 -11.67
N GLY A 416 -14.29 -8.41 -10.37
CA GLY A 416 -14.85 -9.30 -9.35
C GLY A 416 -14.36 -10.75 -9.46
N VAL A 417 -13.20 -10.99 -10.08
CA VAL A 417 -12.64 -12.34 -10.32
C VAL A 417 -12.52 -13.16 -9.03
N GLN A 418 -12.21 -12.51 -7.91
CA GLN A 418 -12.10 -13.16 -6.60
C GLN A 418 -13.42 -13.85 -6.22
N SER A 419 -14.53 -13.10 -6.18
CA SER A 419 -15.86 -13.64 -5.84
C SER A 419 -16.31 -14.71 -6.84
N LYS A 420 -16.10 -14.47 -8.14
CA LYS A 420 -16.45 -15.45 -9.20
C LYS A 420 -15.68 -16.76 -9.03
N THR A 421 -14.40 -16.69 -8.66
CA THR A 421 -13.59 -17.90 -8.43
C THR A 421 -14.04 -18.64 -7.17
N VAL A 422 -14.34 -17.92 -6.08
CA VAL A 422 -14.88 -18.50 -4.84
C VAL A 422 -16.19 -19.26 -5.14
N GLU A 423 -17.15 -18.62 -5.83
CA GLU A 423 -18.44 -19.21 -6.18
C GLU A 423 -18.26 -20.45 -7.09
N ALA A 424 -17.40 -20.34 -8.09
CA ALA A 424 -17.18 -21.41 -9.04
C ALA A 424 -16.47 -22.64 -8.44
N LEU A 425 -15.49 -22.43 -7.53
CA LEU A 425 -14.86 -23.52 -6.78
C LEU A 425 -15.81 -24.16 -5.76
N ALA A 426 -16.64 -23.37 -5.09
CA ALA A 426 -17.65 -23.89 -4.15
C ALA A 426 -18.73 -24.73 -4.84
N GLY A 427 -18.95 -24.56 -6.13
CA GLY A 427 -19.88 -25.36 -6.97
C GLY A 427 -19.26 -26.60 -7.60
N ARG A 428 -17.96 -26.87 -7.43
CA ARG A 428 -17.23 -28.01 -8.00
C ARG A 428 -17.45 -29.30 -7.17
#